data_3e58d9075c801225b6a8bb59e6f85870
#
_entry.id   3e58d9075c801225b6a8bb59e6f85870
#
_cell.length_a   1.000
_cell.length_b   1.000
_cell.length_c   1.000
_cell.angle_alpha   90.00
_cell.angle_beta   90.00
_cell.angle_gamma   90.00
#
_symmetry.space_group_name_H-M   'P 1'
#
loop_
_entity.id
_entity.type
_entity.pdbx_description
1 polymer ?
#
loop_
_entity_poly.entity_id
_entity_poly.type
_entity_poly.pdbx_seq_one_letter_code
_entity_poly.pdbx_strand_id
1 'polypeptide(L)'
;MSPEFLLKILVVDDDQLLGWALEKGLPGENLSVTVVETGRDALLEIGKNSYHLVLLDIHLPDINGLELLGEIRKKSPDSRIIITSADVSESNKEKALSGGASQFLEKPFSISTIHGLLRSAFGDYSMKRRHDRYICNLPFHVELPGTSPENASYPSGHHRASILDVGKAGIRLSIDQSLAVGQKLRLAHALEDSTFTRFIPPRARAEVVWVAPDSDGCTAGLRFEGLNGSGG
;
A
#
# COMPACT_ATOMS: atom_id res chain seq x y z
N MET A 1 -13.55 17.77 -22.01
CA MET A 1 -12.82 16.80 -21.16
C MET A 1 -11.89 17.62 -20.30
N SER A 2 -12.16 17.75 -19.02
CA SER A 2 -11.21 18.39 -18.10
C SER A 2 -9.95 17.53 -18.05
N PRO A 3 -8.73 18.11 -18.04
CA PRO A 3 -7.51 17.33 -17.89
C PRO A 3 -7.62 16.55 -16.59
N GLU A 4 -7.46 15.21 -16.69
CA GLU A 4 -7.43 14.36 -15.50
C GLU A 4 -6.21 14.80 -14.67
N PHE A 5 -6.46 15.26 -13.45
CA PHE A 5 -5.40 15.67 -12.54
C PHE A 5 -4.61 14.43 -12.12
N LEU A 6 -3.35 14.34 -12.57
CA LEU A 6 -2.44 13.27 -12.20
C LEU A 6 -1.58 13.72 -11.01
N LEU A 7 -1.78 13.11 -9.86
CA LEU A 7 -0.96 13.35 -8.67
C LEU A 7 0.38 12.63 -8.84
N LYS A 8 1.48 13.39 -8.92
CA LYS A 8 2.83 12.85 -9.08
C LYS A 8 3.58 12.89 -7.75
N ILE A 9 4.11 11.74 -7.35
CA ILE A 9 4.90 11.56 -6.12
C ILE A 9 6.30 11.12 -6.50
N LEU A 10 7.30 11.77 -5.93
CA LEU A 10 8.69 11.34 -5.96
C LEU A 10 9.05 10.74 -4.61
N VAL A 11 9.57 9.53 -4.61
CA VAL A 11 10.14 8.84 -3.45
C VAL A 11 11.64 8.81 -3.63
N VAL A 12 12.35 9.40 -2.69
CA VAL A 12 13.82 9.46 -2.64
C VAL A 12 14.28 8.67 -1.44
N ASP A 13 14.62 7.42 -1.65
CA ASP A 13 14.93 6.47 -0.58
C ASP A 13 15.73 5.29 -1.18
N ASP A 14 16.81 4.88 -0.55
CA ASP A 14 17.64 3.75 -1.00
C ASP A 14 17.07 2.38 -0.59
N ASP A 15 16.01 2.37 0.23
CA ASP A 15 15.27 1.16 0.54
C ASP A 15 14.36 0.77 -0.65
N GLN A 16 14.88 -0.15 -1.48
CA GLN A 16 14.17 -0.67 -2.66
C GLN A 16 12.83 -1.34 -2.29
N LEU A 17 12.73 -1.97 -1.11
CA LEU A 17 11.50 -2.61 -0.66
C LEU A 17 10.43 -1.56 -0.33
N LEU A 18 10.83 -0.48 0.33
CA LEU A 18 9.92 0.65 0.58
C LEU A 18 9.47 1.30 -0.73
N GLY A 19 10.41 1.57 -1.64
CA GLY A 19 10.11 2.12 -2.96
C GLY A 19 9.10 1.26 -3.73
N TRP A 20 9.36 -0.05 -3.82
CA TRP A 20 8.46 -1.01 -4.45
C TRP A 20 7.08 -1.07 -3.75
N ALA A 21 7.07 -1.08 -2.41
CA ALA A 21 5.82 -1.13 -1.64
C ALA A 21 4.96 0.11 -1.88
N LEU A 22 5.57 1.30 -1.95
CA LEU A 22 4.86 2.55 -2.24
C LEU A 22 4.36 2.58 -3.70
N GLU A 23 5.18 2.17 -4.66
CA GLU A 23 4.79 2.09 -6.08
C GLU A 23 3.60 1.13 -6.30
N LYS A 24 3.61 -0.04 -5.66
CA LYS A 24 2.54 -1.04 -5.77
C LYS A 24 1.38 -0.78 -4.81
N GLY A 25 1.67 -0.20 -3.66
CA GLY A 25 0.72 0.01 -2.57
C GLY A 25 -0.09 1.29 -2.65
N LEU A 26 0.37 2.29 -3.39
CA LEU A 26 -0.34 3.54 -3.67
C LEU A 26 -0.97 3.54 -5.07
N PRO A 27 -1.87 2.64 -5.39
CA PRO A 27 -2.44 2.57 -6.73
C PRO A 27 -3.58 3.57 -6.89
N GLY A 28 -3.58 4.30 -7.98
CA GLY A 28 -4.67 5.15 -8.44
C GLY A 28 -4.50 5.41 -9.92
N GLU A 29 -5.57 5.44 -10.69
CA GLU A 29 -5.52 5.85 -12.11
C GLU A 29 -4.96 7.27 -12.26
N ASN A 30 -5.12 8.08 -11.20
CA ASN A 30 -4.69 9.48 -11.14
C ASN A 30 -3.48 9.68 -10.21
N LEU A 31 -2.67 8.64 -9.99
CA LEU A 31 -1.48 8.69 -9.16
C LEU A 31 -0.29 8.07 -9.89
N SER A 32 0.83 8.78 -9.94
CA SER A 32 2.10 8.30 -10.46
C SER A 32 3.15 8.38 -9.36
N VAL A 33 3.81 7.27 -9.09
CA VAL A 33 4.93 7.20 -8.14
C VAL A 33 6.21 6.97 -8.94
N THR A 34 7.19 7.82 -8.72
CA THR A 34 8.55 7.67 -9.23
C THR A 34 9.46 7.41 -8.04
N VAL A 35 10.30 6.40 -8.12
CA VAL A 35 11.25 6.04 -7.06
C VAL A 35 12.67 6.27 -7.56
N VAL A 36 13.48 6.91 -6.74
CA VAL A 36 14.93 7.10 -6.98
C VAL A 36 15.69 6.82 -5.69
N GLU A 37 16.89 6.27 -5.82
CA GLU A 37 17.68 5.78 -4.68
C GLU A 37 18.75 6.79 -4.21
N THR A 38 18.98 7.86 -4.99
CA THR A 38 20.04 8.85 -4.71
C THR A 38 19.53 10.29 -4.78
N GLY A 39 20.16 11.17 -4.03
CA GLY A 39 19.87 12.61 -4.10
C GLY A 39 20.19 13.21 -5.46
N ARG A 40 21.22 12.72 -6.14
CA ARG A 40 21.57 13.11 -7.49
C ARG A 40 20.45 12.80 -8.48
N ASP A 41 19.91 11.60 -8.43
CA ASP A 41 18.81 11.20 -9.31
C ASP A 41 17.53 11.97 -8.98
N ALA A 42 17.28 12.28 -7.69
CA ALA A 42 16.18 13.14 -7.29
C ALA A 42 16.27 14.54 -7.93
N LEU A 43 17.46 15.16 -7.92
CA LEU A 43 17.66 16.47 -8.56
C LEU A 43 17.53 16.42 -10.09
N LEU A 44 17.93 15.32 -10.73
CA LEU A 44 17.73 15.10 -12.16
C LEU A 44 16.24 14.95 -12.49
N GLU A 45 15.51 14.20 -11.69
CA GLU A 45 14.07 14.00 -11.86
C GLU A 45 13.29 15.31 -11.69
N ILE A 46 13.56 16.06 -10.63
CA ILE A 46 12.92 17.35 -10.36
C ILE A 46 13.27 18.39 -11.45
N GLY A 47 14.45 18.27 -12.08
CA GLY A 47 14.82 19.10 -13.21
C GLY A 47 14.02 18.84 -14.48
N LYS A 48 13.44 17.65 -14.64
CA LYS A 48 12.68 17.22 -15.81
C LYS A 48 11.17 17.23 -15.59
N ASN A 49 10.73 16.96 -14.35
CA ASN A 49 9.34 16.74 -13.99
C ASN A 49 8.94 17.57 -12.78
N SER A 50 7.66 17.96 -12.73
CA SER A 50 7.05 18.55 -11.54
C SER A 50 6.41 17.48 -10.69
N TYR A 51 6.61 17.54 -9.38
CA TYR A 51 6.05 16.63 -8.40
C TYR A 51 5.18 17.38 -7.41
N HIS A 52 4.05 16.80 -7.00
CA HIS A 52 3.15 17.38 -6.01
C HIS A 52 3.62 17.06 -4.59
N LEU A 53 4.20 15.85 -4.40
CA LEU A 53 4.75 15.39 -3.15
C LEU A 53 6.14 14.78 -3.39
N VAL A 54 7.07 15.06 -2.48
CA VAL A 54 8.38 14.41 -2.39
C VAL A 54 8.46 13.76 -1.00
N LEU A 55 8.64 12.45 -0.95
CA LEU A 55 9.07 11.73 0.25
C LEU A 55 10.59 11.64 0.17
N LEU A 56 11.28 12.18 1.16
CA LEU A 56 12.74 12.33 1.14
C LEU A 56 13.36 11.73 2.39
N ASP A 57 14.13 10.65 2.22
CA ASP A 57 14.92 10.10 3.32
C ASP A 57 16.09 11.01 3.68
N ILE A 58 16.41 11.07 4.97
CA ILE A 58 17.60 11.77 5.47
C ILE A 58 18.87 11.02 5.07
N HIS A 59 18.86 9.69 5.14
CA HIS A 59 20.05 8.86 4.96
C HIS A 59 20.15 8.30 3.55
N LEU A 60 20.53 9.15 2.60
CA LEU A 60 20.81 8.70 1.23
C LEU A 60 22.30 8.34 1.07
N PRO A 61 22.65 7.47 0.12
CA PRO A 61 24.03 6.99 -0.04
C PRO A 61 25.02 8.06 -0.52
N ASP A 62 24.54 9.11 -1.16
CA ASP A 62 25.36 10.15 -1.81
C ASP A 62 25.31 11.53 -1.13
N ILE A 63 24.22 11.86 -0.45
CA ILE A 63 24.02 13.16 0.21
C ILE A 63 23.08 13.04 1.40
N ASN A 64 23.24 13.92 2.40
CA ASN A 64 22.25 14.02 3.47
C ASN A 64 20.96 14.66 2.96
N GLY A 65 19.81 13.99 3.19
CA GLY A 65 18.51 14.47 2.73
C GLY A 65 18.10 15.85 3.26
N LEU A 66 18.60 16.26 4.44
CA LEU A 66 18.36 17.61 4.97
C LEU A 66 19.11 18.68 4.17
N GLU A 67 20.28 18.37 3.62
CA GLU A 67 21.00 19.26 2.72
C GLU A 67 20.28 19.34 1.36
N LEU A 68 19.86 18.18 0.86
CA LEU A 68 19.13 18.08 -0.40
C LEU A 68 17.77 18.80 -0.35
N LEU A 69 17.11 18.85 0.80
CA LEU A 69 15.84 19.54 1.01
C LEU A 69 15.87 20.98 0.51
N GLY A 70 16.94 21.73 0.85
CA GLY A 70 17.10 23.11 0.43
C GLY A 70 17.21 23.29 -1.09
N GLU A 71 17.85 22.33 -1.78
CA GLU A 71 17.97 22.34 -3.23
C GLU A 71 16.66 21.97 -3.92
N ILE A 72 15.97 20.96 -3.40
CA ILE A 72 14.64 20.56 -3.89
C ILE A 72 13.66 21.72 -3.74
N ARG A 73 13.67 22.41 -2.60
CA ARG A 73 12.78 23.55 -2.35
C ARG A 73 13.00 24.70 -3.33
N LYS A 74 14.25 24.97 -3.73
CA LYS A 74 14.57 25.98 -4.74
C LYS A 74 14.07 25.61 -6.13
N LYS A 75 14.19 24.33 -6.52
CA LYS A 75 13.81 23.82 -7.85
C LYS A 75 12.33 23.52 -7.98
N SER A 76 11.68 23.15 -6.89
CA SER A 76 10.26 22.76 -6.84
C SER A 76 9.56 23.40 -5.63
N PRO A 77 9.36 24.73 -5.66
CA PRO A 77 8.81 25.48 -4.52
C PRO A 77 7.38 25.06 -4.16
N ASP A 78 6.61 24.58 -5.12
CA ASP A 78 5.22 24.20 -4.94
C ASP A 78 5.03 22.74 -4.44
N SER A 79 6.09 21.93 -4.48
CA SER A 79 6.03 20.56 -3.98
C SER A 79 5.88 20.53 -2.47
N ARG A 80 5.03 19.66 -1.97
CA ARG A 80 5.08 19.27 -0.56
C ARG A 80 6.25 18.34 -0.36
N ILE A 81 7.09 18.62 0.64
CA ILE A 81 8.23 17.75 0.97
C ILE A 81 7.99 17.18 2.36
N ILE A 82 8.03 15.86 2.46
CA ILE A 82 7.95 15.12 3.72
C ILE A 82 9.30 14.45 3.91
N ILE A 83 9.98 14.79 5.00
CA ILE A 83 11.20 14.09 5.39
C ILE A 83 10.83 12.78 6.07
N THR A 84 11.50 11.70 5.69
CA THR A 84 11.37 10.38 6.34
C THR A 84 12.68 10.00 7.01
N SER A 85 12.64 9.41 8.20
CA SER A 85 13.85 8.96 8.90
C SER A 85 13.54 7.95 10.01
N ALA A 86 14.49 7.05 10.27
CA ALA A 86 14.51 6.25 11.48
C ALA A 86 15.09 7.02 12.68
N ASP A 87 15.88 8.07 12.43
CA ASP A 87 16.40 8.98 13.47
C ASP A 87 15.44 10.14 13.70
N VAL A 88 14.65 10.01 14.77
CA VAL A 88 13.62 10.98 15.20
C VAL A 88 14.12 12.03 16.20
N SER A 89 15.43 12.31 16.21
CA SER A 89 15.98 13.34 17.08
C SER A 89 15.29 14.69 16.83
N GLU A 90 15.06 15.46 17.91
CA GLU A 90 14.47 16.79 17.81
C GLU A 90 15.29 17.71 16.90
N SER A 91 16.62 17.55 16.90
CA SER A 91 17.51 18.31 16.00
C SER A 91 17.21 18.06 14.52
N ASN A 92 16.94 16.79 14.12
CA ASN A 92 16.59 16.46 12.75
C ASN A 92 15.19 16.97 12.37
N LYS A 93 14.23 16.89 13.28
CA LYS A 93 12.89 17.44 13.09
C LYS A 93 12.91 18.96 12.90
N GLU A 94 13.63 19.67 13.78
CA GLU A 94 13.78 21.12 13.69
C GLU A 94 14.46 21.54 12.37
N LYS A 95 15.54 20.88 11.98
CA LYS A 95 16.24 21.15 10.72
C LYS A 95 15.33 20.88 9.52
N ALA A 96 14.57 19.79 9.52
CA ALA A 96 13.64 19.47 8.45
C ALA A 96 12.58 20.57 8.30
N LEU A 97 11.89 20.91 9.39
CA LEU A 97 10.80 21.89 9.35
C LEU A 97 11.32 23.30 9.02
N SER A 98 12.43 23.72 9.62
CA SER A 98 13.06 25.03 9.32
C SER A 98 13.63 25.07 7.91
N GLY A 99 14.07 23.93 7.35
CA GLY A 99 14.52 23.79 5.97
C GLY A 99 13.38 23.81 4.94
N GLY A 100 12.13 23.86 5.39
CA GLY A 100 10.95 23.97 4.53
C GLY A 100 10.24 22.62 4.25
N ALA A 101 10.53 21.56 5.01
CA ALA A 101 9.70 20.37 4.97
C ALA A 101 8.31 20.68 5.49
N SER A 102 7.28 20.13 4.85
CA SER A 102 5.90 20.26 5.30
C SER A 102 5.61 19.37 6.50
N GLN A 103 6.35 18.28 6.64
CA GLN A 103 6.19 17.30 7.72
C GLN A 103 7.44 16.45 7.86
N PHE A 104 7.61 15.88 9.07
CA PHE A 104 8.59 14.84 9.37
C PHE A 104 7.84 13.54 9.68
N LEU A 105 8.25 12.42 9.09
CA LEU A 105 7.64 11.13 9.24
C LEU A 105 8.65 10.09 9.72
N GLU A 106 8.36 9.47 10.85
CA GLU A 106 9.20 8.42 11.44
C GLU A 106 9.07 7.10 10.67
N LYS A 107 10.19 6.45 10.39
CA LYS A 107 10.26 5.07 9.90
C LYS A 107 10.28 4.08 11.09
N PRO A 108 9.57 2.92 11.02
CA PRO A 108 8.78 2.46 9.89
C PRO A 108 7.38 3.08 9.85
N PHE A 109 6.89 3.39 8.66
CA PHE A 109 5.53 3.86 8.45
C PHE A 109 4.75 2.92 7.50
N SER A 110 3.44 2.95 7.60
CA SER A 110 2.57 2.14 6.76
C SER A 110 2.18 2.87 5.48
N ILE A 111 1.78 2.12 4.46
CA ILE A 111 1.20 2.69 3.23
C ILE A 111 -0.08 3.48 3.54
N SER A 112 -0.87 3.04 4.55
CA SER A 112 -2.04 3.79 4.99
C SER A 112 -1.68 5.14 5.60
N THR A 113 -0.51 5.29 6.22
CA THR A 113 -0.01 6.58 6.70
C THR A 113 0.22 7.53 5.52
N ILE A 114 0.93 7.08 4.48
CA ILE A 114 1.16 7.88 3.27
C ILE A 114 -0.17 8.23 2.58
N HIS A 115 -1.09 7.29 2.51
CA HIS A 115 -2.43 7.51 1.96
C HIS A 115 -3.21 8.59 2.74
N GLY A 116 -3.15 8.54 4.07
CA GLY A 116 -3.73 9.57 4.93
C GLY A 116 -3.12 10.95 4.70
N LEU A 117 -1.80 11.03 4.54
CA LEU A 117 -1.08 12.26 4.23
C LEU A 117 -1.48 12.84 2.87
N LEU A 118 -1.61 11.99 1.84
CA LEU A 118 -2.06 12.42 0.52
C LEU A 118 -3.47 12.97 0.55
N ARG A 119 -4.40 12.31 1.24
CA ARG A 119 -5.79 12.80 1.41
C ARG A 119 -5.85 14.12 2.16
N SER A 120 -5.07 14.27 3.21
CA SER A 120 -4.99 15.52 3.98
C SER A 120 -4.39 16.66 3.16
N ALA A 121 -3.40 16.34 2.30
CA ALA A 121 -2.65 17.33 1.55
C ALA A 121 -3.36 17.83 0.29
N PHE A 122 -4.04 16.93 -0.42
CA PHE A 122 -4.57 17.16 -1.77
C PHE A 122 -6.09 16.92 -1.88
N GLY A 123 -6.75 16.70 -0.74
CA GLY A 123 -8.18 16.39 -0.70
C GLY A 123 -8.45 14.98 -1.19
N ASP A 124 -9.70 14.72 -1.52
CA ASP A 124 -10.10 13.46 -2.14
C ASP A 124 -9.65 13.50 -3.62
N TYR A 125 -8.33 13.32 -3.84
CA TYR A 125 -7.85 13.04 -5.19
C TYR A 125 -8.50 11.71 -5.58
N SER A 126 -9.61 11.84 -6.29
CA SER A 126 -10.57 10.77 -6.49
C SER A 126 -9.89 9.57 -7.11
N MET A 127 -9.45 8.68 -6.24
CA MET A 127 -9.32 7.31 -6.65
C MET A 127 -10.73 6.87 -7.05
N LYS A 128 -11.03 6.83 -8.32
CA LYS A 128 -12.20 6.16 -8.88
C LYS A 128 -12.12 4.65 -8.66
N ARG A 129 -11.68 4.23 -7.49
CA ARG A 129 -11.87 2.87 -7.01
C ARG A 129 -13.13 2.87 -6.18
N ARG A 130 -14.07 2.07 -6.58
CA ARG A 130 -15.34 1.88 -5.86
C ARG A 130 -15.15 1.45 -4.40
N HIS A 131 -13.93 1.10 -3.96
CA HIS A 131 -13.65 0.65 -2.59
C HIS A 131 -12.17 0.81 -2.24
N ASP A 132 -11.86 1.33 -1.05
CA ASP A 132 -10.52 1.35 -0.47
C ASP A 132 -10.00 -0.09 -0.29
N ARG A 133 -8.77 -0.36 -0.73
CA ARG A 133 -8.08 -1.63 -0.49
C ARG A 133 -6.83 -1.39 0.34
N TYR A 134 -6.65 -2.21 1.36
CA TYR A 134 -5.49 -2.19 2.24
C TYR A 134 -4.57 -3.34 1.85
N ILE A 135 -3.35 -3.03 1.46
CA ILE A 135 -2.34 -4.06 1.17
C ILE A 135 -1.84 -4.62 2.49
N CYS A 136 -1.87 -5.93 2.58
CA CYS A 136 -1.37 -6.67 3.72
C CYS A 136 -0.80 -7.99 3.20
N ASN A 137 0.31 -8.43 3.73
CA ASN A 137 0.84 -9.76 3.43
C ASN A 137 0.66 -10.63 4.67
N LEU A 138 -0.60 -11.01 4.93
CA LEU A 138 -0.97 -11.71 6.15
C LEU A 138 -1.24 -13.18 5.88
N PRO A 139 -0.61 -14.10 6.65
CA PRO A 139 -0.96 -15.50 6.59
C PRO A 139 -2.41 -15.70 7.03
N PHE A 140 -3.12 -16.50 6.28
CA PHE A 140 -4.55 -16.73 6.47
C PHE A 140 -4.92 -18.16 6.16
N HIS A 141 -6.08 -18.62 6.64
CA HIS A 141 -6.61 -19.93 6.33
C HIS A 141 -7.95 -19.83 5.61
N VAL A 142 -8.09 -20.61 4.55
CA VAL A 142 -9.31 -20.69 3.74
C VAL A 142 -9.88 -22.08 3.83
N GLU A 143 -11.17 -22.20 4.07
CA GLU A 143 -11.90 -23.46 3.99
C GLU A 143 -12.45 -23.63 2.58
N LEU A 144 -12.05 -24.72 1.92
CA LEU A 144 -12.59 -25.12 0.63
C LEU A 144 -13.70 -26.16 0.84
N PRO A 145 -14.93 -25.92 0.33
CA PRO A 145 -16.00 -26.91 0.42
C PRO A 145 -15.64 -28.19 -0.33
N GLY A 146 -15.79 -29.35 0.32
CA GLY A 146 -15.60 -30.66 -0.31
C GLY A 146 -14.21 -31.26 -0.25
N THR A 147 -13.25 -30.61 0.38
CA THR A 147 -11.92 -31.19 0.64
C THR A 147 -11.88 -31.80 2.03
N SER A 148 -11.92 -33.13 2.11
CA SER A 148 -11.57 -33.87 3.34
C SER A 148 -10.08 -34.21 3.24
N PRO A 149 -9.23 -33.80 4.17
CA PRO A 149 -7.82 -34.17 4.12
C PRO A 149 -7.59 -35.51 4.79
N GLU A 150 -7.03 -36.44 4.04
CA GLU A 150 -6.52 -37.68 4.63
C GLU A 150 -5.13 -37.52 5.29
N ASN A 151 -4.45 -36.36 5.19
CA ASN A 151 -3.08 -36.16 5.71
C ASN A 151 -2.76 -34.71 6.09
N ALA A 152 -3.53 -34.03 6.93
CA ALA A 152 -3.20 -32.65 7.28
C ALA A 152 -2.91 -32.43 8.77
N SER A 153 -1.82 -31.71 9.02
CA SER A 153 -1.43 -31.20 10.34
C SER A 153 -2.33 -30.05 10.85
N TYR A 154 -3.44 -29.78 10.16
CA TYR A 154 -4.42 -28.73 10.48
C TYR A 154 -5.85 -29.31 10.47
N PRO A 155 -6.81 -28.64 11.10
CA PRO A 155 -8.22 -29.06 11.06
C PRO A 155 -8.68 -29.24 9.60
N SER A 156 -9.43 -30.31 9.36
CA SER A 156 -9.85 -30.73 8.02
C SER A 156 -10.45 -29.62 7.17
N GLY A 157 -9.93 -29.41 5.97
CA GLY A 157 -10.45 -28.47 4.97
C GLY A 157 -9.82 -27.08 4.97
N HIS A 158 -8.82 -26.81 5.81
CA HIS A 158 -8.14 -25.51 5.83
C HIS A 158 -6.90 -25.51 4.94
N HIS A 159 -6.82 -24.56 4.04
CA HIS A 159 -5.66 -24.32 3.19
C HIS A 159 -4.95 -23.03 3.58
N ARG A 160 -3.61 -23.05 3.52
CA ARG A 160 -2.81 -21.87 3.81
C ARG A 160 -2.92 -20.90 2.65
N ALA A 161 -3.21 -19.66 2.97
CA ALA A 161 -3.26 -18.55 2.01
C ALA A 161 -2.58 -17.32 2.60
N SER A 162 -2.24 -16.36 1.76
CA SER A 162 -1.79 -15.03 2.18
C SER A 162 -2.74 -13.99 1.62
N ILE A 163 -3.32 -13.16 2.47
CA ILE A 163 -4.11 -12.02 2.01
C ILE A 163 -3.13 -10.96 1.50
N LEU A 164 -3.25 -10.63 0.23
CA LEU A 164 -2.43 -9.63 -0.42
C LEU A 164 -3.01 -8.23 -0.26
N ASP A 165 -4.32 -8.12 -0.36
CA ASP A 165 -5.04 -6.88 -0.05
C ASP A 165 -6.49 -7.16 0.38
N VAL A 166 -7.07 -6.23 1.13
CA VAL A 166 -8.45 -6.27 1.63
C VAL A 166 -9.16 -4.95 1.36
N GLY A 167 -10.42 -5.02 0.96
CA GLY A 167 -11.31 -3.88 0.78
C GLY A 167 -12.73 -4.19 1.23
N LYS A 168 -13.60 -3.18 1.27
CA LYS A 168 -15.01 -3.34 1.70
C LYS A 168 -15.78 -4.42 0.93
N ALA A 169 -15.45 -4.65 -0.34
CA ALA A 169 -16.18 -5.58 -1.19
C ALA A 169 -15.55 -6.97 -1.28
N GLY A 170 -14.32 -7.16 -0.80
CA GLY A 170 -13.62 -8.42 -0.94
C GLY A 170 -12.13 -8.35 -0.64
N ILE A 171 -11.44 -9.45 -0.91
CA ILE A 171 -10.00 -9.60 -0.71
C ILE A 171 -9.32 -10.10 -1.98
N ARG A 172 -8.03 -9.88 -2.05
CA ARG A 172 -7.12 -10.58 -2.96
C ARG A 172 -6.20 -11.46 -2.12
N LEU A 173 -6.06 -12.69 -2.51
CA LEU A 173 -5.20 -13.64 -1.81
C LEU A 173 -4.33 -14.44 -2.78
N SER A 174 -3.21 -14.94 -2.26
CA SER A 174 -2.42 -16.01 -2.86
C SER A 174 -2.66 -17.29 -2.06
N ILE A 175 -2.81 -18.42 -2.75
CA ILE A 175 -3.08 -19.73 -2.16
C ILE A 175 -2.36 -20.82 -2.96
N ASP A 176 -1.89 -21.85 -2.26
CA ASP A 176 -1.20 -23.00 -2.80
C ASP A 176 -2.13 -24.04 -3.49
N GLN A 177 -3.36 -23.66 -3.73
CA GLN A 177 -4.38 -24.49 -4.36
C GLN A 177 -4.96 -23.80 -5.60
N SER A 178 -5.40 -24.61 -6.55
CA SER A 178 -6.16 -24.11 -7.71
C SER A 178 -7.58 -23.74 -7.29
N LEU A 179 -8.01 -22.56 -7.66
CA LEU A 179 -9.36 -22.07 -7.46
C LEU A 179 -10.07 -21.91 -8.81
N ALA A 180 -11.40 -22.00 -8.82
CA ALA A 180 -12.22 -21.74 -9.98
C ALA A 180 -13.06 -20.47 -9.78
N VAL A 181 -13.28 -19.70 -10.85
CA VAL A 181 -14.20 -18.55 -10.82
C VAL A 181 -15.62 -19.05 -10.50
N GLY A 182 -16.29 -18.36 -9.60
CA GLY A 182 -17.60 -18.77 -9.06
C GLY A 182 -17.52 -19.70 -7.85
N GLN A 183 -16.32 -20.21 -7.50
CA GLN A 183 -16.14 -21.05 -6.33
C GLN A 183 -16.41 -20.26 -5.05
N LYS A 184 -17.14 -20.87 -4.11
CA LYS A 184 -17.46 -20.27 -2.81
C LYS A 184 -16.51 -20.78 -1.77
N LEU A 185 -15.99 -19.86 -0.96
CA LEU A 185 -15.02 -20.12 0.07
C LEU A 185 -15.53 -19.62 1.42
N ARG A 186 -15.09 -20.27 2.50
CA ARG A 186 -15.18 -19.74 3.87
C ARG A 186 -13.82 -19.20 4.29
N LEU A 187 -13.82 -17.99 4.81
CA LEU A 187 -12.63 -17.37 5.35
C LEU A 187 -12.54 -17.73 6.83
N ALA A 188 -11.64 -18.66 7.16
CA ALA A 188 -11.42 -19.08 8.53
C ALA A 188 -10.48 -18.09 9.23
N HIS A 189 -10.89 -17.57 10.36
CA HIS A 189 -10.13 -16.60 11.13
C HIS A 189 -8.96 -17.27 11.83
N ALA A 190 -7.73 -16.95 11.48
CA ALA A 190 -6.53 -17.39 12.18
C ALA A 190 -5.85 -16.24 12.97
N LEU A 191 -6.44 -15.04 12.97
CA LEU A 191 -5.83 -13.89 13.60
C LEU A 191 -6.71 -13.38 14.74
N GLU A 192 -6.17 -13.47 15.95
CA GLU A 192 -6.68 -12.76 17.13
C GLU A 192 -6.45 -11.24 17.04
N ASP A 193 -5.83 -10.74 15.95
CA ASP A 193 -5.50 -9.35 15.77
C ASP A 193 -6.73 -8.54 15.32
N SER A 194 -7.20 -7.71 16.21
CA SER A 194 -8.42 -6.90 16.13
C SER A 194 -8.45 -5.90 14.96
N THR A 195 -7.31 -5.62 14.33
CA THR A 195 -7.19 -4.60 13.27
C THR A 195 -7.88 -5.03 11.98
N PHE A 196 -7.86 -6.34 11.66
CA PHE A 196 -8.40 -6.86 10.40
C PHE A 196 -9.81 -7.45 10.53
N THR A 197 -10.28 -7.79 11.73
CA THR A 197 -11.68 -8.17 11.98
C THR A 197 -12.66 -7.08 11.56
N ARG A 198 -12.20 -5.83 11.50
CA ARG A 198 -12.94 -4.68 11.00
C ARG A 198 -13.32 -4.78 9.53
N PHE A 199 -12.50 -5.47 8.72
CA PHE A 199 -12.65 -5.57 7.27
C PHE A 199 -13.12 -6.94 6.81
N ILE A 200 -12.78 -8.00 7.57
CA ILE A 200 -13.14 -9.37 7.25
C ILE A 200 -14.05 -9.88 8.39
N PRO A 201 -15.36 -9.97 8.18
CA PRO A 201 -16.26 -10.50 9.18
C PRO A 201 -15.83 -11.91 9.61
N PRO A 202 -15.96 -12.27 10.89
CA PRO A 202 -15.71 -13.64 11.33
C PRO A 202 -16.54 -14.63 10.52
N ARG A 203 -15.91 -15.66 9.97
CA ARG A 203 -16.56 -16.67 9.11
C ARG A 203 -17.18 -16.09 7.84
N ALA A 204 -16.58 -15.03 7.29
CA ALA A 204 -17.03 -14.43 6.04
C ALA A 204 -17.08 -15.50 4.93
N ARG A 205 -18.13 -15.43 4.12
CA ARG A 205 -18.22 -16.17 2.86
C ARG A 205 -17.80 -15.28 1.72
N ALA A 206 -17.09 -15.83 0.76
CA ALA A 206 -16.65 -15.10 -0.40
C ALA A 206 -16.74 -15.97 -1.66
N GLU A 207 -16.96 -15.33 -2.78
CA GLU A 207 -16.98 -15.95 -4.11
C GLU A 207 -15.76 -15.52 -4.90
N VAL A 208 -15.09 -16.46 -5.56
CA VAL A 208 -13.96 -16.20 -6.44
C VAL A 208 -14.46 -15.49 -7.70
N VAL A 209 -13.98 -14.28 -7.93
CA VAL A 209 -14.40 -13.45 -9.10
C VAL A 209 -13.38 -13.46 -10.22
N TRP A 210 -12.12 -13.74 -9.94
CA TRP A 210 -11.07 -13.97 -10.93
C TRP A 210 -9.93 -14.78 -10.32
N VAL A 211 -9.18 -15.47 -11.19
CA VAL A 211 -8.00 -16.28 -10.81
C VAL A 211 -6.88 -15.99 -11.78
N ALA A 212 -5.67 -15.84 -11.28
CA ALA A 212 -4.43 -15.79 -12.05
C ALA A 212 -3.53 -16.94 -11.56
N PRO A 213 -3.14 -17.89 -12.43
CA PRO A 213 -2.22 -18.96 -12.06
C PRO A 213 -0.86 -18.41 -11.64
N ASP A 214 -0.22 -19.08 -10.70
CA ASP A 214 1.13 -18.81 -10.20
C ASP A 214 1.95 -20.10 -10.19
N SER A 215 3.28 -20.02 -9.98
CA SER A 215 4.18 -21.20 -9.98
C SER A 215 3.79 -22.25 -8.94
N ASP A 216 3.26 -21.82 -7.79
CA ASP A 216 3.01 -22.65 -6.62
C ASP A 216 1.52 -22.66 -6.20
N GLY A 217 0.62 -22.25 -7.09
CA GLY A 217 -0.81 -22.18 -6.80
C GLY A 217 -1.55 -21.16 -7.66
N CYS A 218 -2.26 -20.23 -7.02
CA CYS A 218 -2.89 -19.13 -7.73
C CYS A 218 -3.03 -17.87 -6.87
N THR A 219 -3.11 -16.73 -7.54
CA THR A 219 -3.63 -15.49 -6.97
C THR A 219 -5.09 -15.33 -7.38
N ALA A 220 -5.97 -15.03 -6.43
CA ALA A 220 -7.40 -14.89 -6.70
C ALA A 220 -7.99 -13.63 -6.07
N GLY A 221 -8.94 -13.03 -6.77
CA GLY A 221 -9.80 -11.99 -6.21
C GLY A 221 -11.11 -12.60 -5.73
N LEU A 222 -11.49 -12.30 -4.49
CA LEU A 222 -12.69 -12.77 -3.84
C LEU A 222 -13.61 -11.61 -3.50
N ARG A 223 -14.90 -11.78 -3.74
CA ARG A 223 -15.98 -10.87 -3.35
C ARG A 223 -16.72 -11.44 -2.14
N PHE A 224 -16.90 -10.65 -1.09
CA PHE A 224 -17.69 -11.07 0.08
C PHE A 224 -19.16 -11.28 -0.28
N GLU A 225 -19.76 -12.35 0.25
CA GLU A 225 -21.19 -12.57 0.18
C GLU A 225 -21.91 -11.83 1.32
N GLY A 226 -23.07 -11.26 1.02
CA GLY A 226 -23.95 -10.65 2.04
C GLY A 226 -23.58 -9.26 2.51
N LEU A 227 -22.52 -8.62 1.93
CA LEU A 227 -22.20 -7.22 2.18
C LEU A 227 -22.86 -6.28 1.15
N ASN A 228 -24.06 -6.61 0.68
CA ASN A 228 -24.84 -5.67 -0.13
C ASN A 228 -25.23 -4.49 0.74
N GLY A 229 -24.68 -3.33 0.39
CA GLY A 229 -24.87 -2.10 1.12
C GLY A 229 -26.32 -1.72 1.33
N SER A 230 -26.71 -1.71 2.57
CA SER A 230 -27.68 -0.76 3.10
C SER A 230 -26.83 0.38 3.69
N GLY A 231 -26.61 1.40 2.90
CA GLY A 231 -25.99 2.62 3.32
C GLY A 231 -26.88 3.74 2.83
N GLY A 232 -27.54 4.41 3.73
CA GLY A 232 -28.04 5.76 3.54
C GLY A 232 -26.89 6.76 3.62
#